data_9ce427f548d1d5f688bfddd52f17b9a4
#
_entry.id   9ce427f548d1d5f688bfddd52f17b9a4
#
_cell.length_a   1.000
_cell.length_b   1.000
_cell.length_c   1.000
_cell.angle_alpha   90.00
_cell.angle_beta   90.00
_cell.angle_gamma   90.00
#
_symmetry.space_group_name_H-M   'P 1'
#
loop_
_entity.id
_entity.type
_entity.pdbx_description
1 polymer ?
#
loop_
_entity_poly.entity_id
_entity_poly.type
_entity_poly.pdbx_seq_one_letter_code
_entity_poly.pdbx_strand_id
1 'polypeptide(L)'
;MILEGNIIPGMLQIGYNIVGIVDEKRDRGIIHISLGGKLICKGKTFIGTGCNITIGKTAEIIFGKDAVITAKTSLICHKKIIIGEKFLCSWDVLIMDTDFHKIYSESMLVNEPKEIIIGDKVWICCGCKILKGSKVPNGCVIGANSFLNKEFYRDNSVYVGNPARLYKEGISWEI
;
A
#
# COMPACT_ATOMS: atom_id res chain seq x y z
N MET A 1 -12.86 -5.54 -10.22
CA MET A 1 -12.14 -4.25 -10.36
C MET A 1 -13.14 -3.17 -10.67
N ILE A 2 -13.07 -2.04 -10.01
CA ILE A 2 -14.04 -0.93 -10.11
C ILE A 2 -13.25 0.35 -10.37
N LEU A 3 -13.61 1.09 -11.39
CA LEU A 3 -13.13 2.45 -11.65
C LEU A 3 -14.22 3.44 -11.25
N GLU A 4 -13.90 4.41 -10.42
CA GLU A 4 -14.84 5.43 -9.94
C GLU A 4 -14.44 6.84 -10.38
N GLY A 5 -15.42 7.72 -10.57
CA GLY A 5 -15.23 9.10 -11.00
C GLY A 5 -15.26 9.27 -12.51
N ASN A 6 -14.54 10.28 -13.02
CA ASN A 6 -14.45 10.54 -14.47
C ASN A 6 -13.51 9.53 -15.13
N ILE A 7 -14.06 8.55 -15.82
CA ILE A 7 -13.28 7.48 -16.47
C ILE A 7 -12.65 8.01 -17.75
N ILE A 8 -11.32 8.01 -17.80
CA ILE A 8 -10.52 8.45 -18.96
C ILE A 8 -9.59 7.32 -19.42
N PRO A 9 -9.20 7.29 -20.71
CA PRO A 9 -8.19 6.36 -21.20
C PRO A 9 -6.90 6.41 -20.37
N GLY A 10 -6.35 5.25 -20.01
CA GLY A 10 -5.14 5.17 -19.18
C GLY A 10 -5.33 5.49 -17.69
N MET A 11 -6.57 5.59 -17.20
CA MET A 11 -6.86 5.82 -15.79
C MET A 11 -6.26 4.73 -14.89
N LEU A 12 -6.22 3.49 -15.34
CA LEU A 12 -5.52 2.40 -14.67
C LEU A 12 -4.46 1.82 -15.62
N GLN A 13 -3.21 1.83 -15.18
CA GLN A 13 -2.08 1.25 -15.89
C GLN A 13 -1.43 0.18 -15.01
N ILE A 14 -1.22 -1.02 -15.55
CA ILE A 14 -0.67 -2.16 -14.82
C ILE A 14 0.45 -2.80 -15.64
N GLY A 15 1.57 -3.10 -14.97
CA GLY A 15 2.67 -3.86 -15.57
C GLY A 15 3.63 -3.04 -16.43
N TYR A 16 3.55 -1.74 -16.38
CA TYR A 16 4.52 -0.86 -17.06
C TYR A 16 5.73 -0.60 -16.18
N ASN A 17 6.89 -0.47 -16.79
CA ASN A 17 8.13 -0.16 -16.08
C ASN A 17 8.43 1.33 -16.15
N ILE A 18 8.72 1.92 -14.98
CA ILE A 18 9.16 3.31 -14.83
C ILE A 18 10.46 3.43 -14.01
N VAL A 19 11.02 2.31 -13.57
CA VAL A 19 12.23 2.27 -12.74
C VAL A 19 13.22 1.21 -13.24
N GLY A 20 14.50 1.53 -13.25
CA GLY A 20 15.56 0.68 -13.83
C GLY A 20 15.93 -0.60 -13.05
N ILE A 21 15.19 -0.95 -12.00
CA ILE A 21 15.44 -2.14 -11.16
C ILE A 21 14.68 -3.39 -11.62
N VAL A 22 13.90 -3.28 -12.69
CA VAL A 22 12.99 -4.34 -13.16
C VAL A 22 13.60 -5.09 -14.33
N ASP A 23 13.57 -6.40 -14.29
CA ASP A 23 13.76 -7.28 -15.44
C ASP A 23 12.40 -7.59 -16.07
N GLU A 24 12.03 -6.90 -17.14
CA GLU A 24 10.72 -7.04 -17.82
C GLU A 24 10.43 -8.46 -18.31
N LYS A 25 11.45 -9.28 -18.51
CA LYS A 25 11.28 -10.67 -18.93
C LYS A 25 10.97 -11.62 -17.78
N ARG A 26 11.39 -11.29 -16.57
CA ARG A 26 11.32 -12.14 -15.37
C ARG A 26 10.35 -11.63 -14.32
N ASP A 27 10.27 -10.33 -14.14
CA ASP A 27 9.47 -9.69 -13.10
C ASP A 27 7.99 -9.57 -13.55
N ARG A 28 7.23 -10.63 -13.33
CA ARG A 28 5.81 -10.66 -13.64
C ARG A 28 4.98 -10.29 -12.42
N GLY A 29 3.99 -9.40 -12.60
CA GLY A 29 3.01 -9.11 -11.57
C GLY A 29 1.84 -10.11 -11.58
N ILE A 30 1.20 -10.26 -10.42
CA ILE A 30 0.02 -11.12 -10.25
C ILE A 30 -1.10 -10.28 -9.62
N ILE A 31 -2.30 -10.33 -10.20
CA ILE A 31 -3.49 -9.79 -9.57
C ILE A 31 -4.47 -10.92 -9.35
N HIS A 32 -4.71 -11.24 -8.09
CA HIS A 32 -5.68 -12.24 -7.67
C HIS A 32 -6.78 -11.58 -6.83
N ILE A 33 -8.02 -11.65 -7.29
CA ILE A 33 -9.19 -11.12 -6.58
C ILE A 33 -10.16 -12.26 -6.34
N SER A 34 -10.36 -12.62 -5.08
CA SER A 34 -11.31 -13.66 -4.66
C SER A 34 -12.76 -13.19 -4.83
N LEU A 35 -13.71 -14.11 -4.76
CA LEU A 35 -15.14 -13.81 -4.88
C LEU A 35 -15.59 -12.74 -3.88
N GLY A 36 -16.18 -11.66 -4.39
CA GLY A 36 -16.62 -10.52 -3.59
C GLY A 36 -15.51 -9.53 -3.19
N GLY A 37 -14.23 -9.86 -3.47
CA GLY A 37 -13.13 -8.91 -3.28
C GLY A 37 -13.17 -7.77 -4.29
N LYS A 38 -12.69 -6.58 -3.90
CA LYS A 38 -12.74 -5.39 -4.73
C LYS A 38 -11.40 -4.66 -4.79
N LEU A 39 -10.99 -4.30 -5.99
CA LEU A 39 -9.96 -3.30 -6.26
C LEU A 39 -10.66 -2.07 -6.83
N ILE A 40 -10.60 -0.96 -6.10
CA ILE A 40 -11.31 0.29 -6.42
C ILE A 40 -10.28 1.37 -6.69
N CYS A 41 -10.34 1.99 -7.89
CA CYS A 41 -9.50 3.11 -8.27
C CYS A 41 -10.37 4.34 -8.49
N LYS A 42 -10.17 5.40 -7.69
CA LYS A 42 -10.95 6.65 -7.74
C LYS A 42 -10.37 7.69 -8.72
N GLY A 43 -9.26 7.39 -9.35
CA GLY A 43 -8.59 8.24 -10.33
C GLY A 43 -7.41 7.52 -10.97
N LYS A 44 -6.50 8.28 -11.56
CA LYS A 44 -5.31 7.70 -12.16
C LYS A 44 -4.56 6.83 -11.16
N THR A 45 -4.28 5.61 -11.56
CA THR A 45 -3.59 4.61 -10.73
C THR A 45 -2.57 3.88 -11.59
N PHE A 46 -1.32 3.92 -11.17
CA PHE A 46 -0.23 3.21 -11.81
C PHE A 46 0.28 2.09 -10.91
N ILE A 47 0.30 0.88 -11.41
CA ILE A 47 0.81 -0.32 -10.72
C ILE A 47 1.89 -0.92 -11.61
N GLY A 48 3.14 -0.71 -11.23
CA GLY A 48 4.30 -1.06 -12.03
C GLY A 48 4.57 -2.57 -12.12
N THR A 49 5.60 -2.89 -12.88
CA THR A 49 6.01 -4.26 -13.16
C THR A 49 6.43 -5.01 -11.89
N GLY A 50 6.08 -6.30 -11.83
CA GLY A 50 6.44 -7.18 -10.71
C GLY A 50 5.59 -6.99 -9.45
N CYS A 51 4.55 -6.15 -9.49
CA CYS A 51 3.67 -5.98 -8.35
C CYS A 51 2.69 -7.15 -8.19
N ASN A 52 2.47 -7.56 -6.96
CA ASN A 52 1.54 -8.64 -6.61
C ASN A 52 0.39 -8.08 -5.77
N ILE A 53 -0.84 -8.24 -6.24
CA ILE A 53 -2.04 -7.80 -5.54
C ILE A 53 -2.91 -9.02 -5.27
N THR A 54 -3.14 -9.31 -4.00
CA THR A 54 -4.04 -10.38 -3.56
C THR A 54 -5.15 -9.79 -2.71
N ILE A 55 -6.40 -10.00 -3.13
CA ILE A 55 -7.58 -9.52 -2.41
C ILE A 55 -8.44 -10.73 -2.03
N GLY A 56 -8.62 -10.93 -0.74
CA GLY A 56 -9.42 -11.99 -0.15
C GLY A 56 -10.92 -11.79 -0.38
N LYS A 57 -11.70 -12.77 0.08
CA LYS A 57 -13.18 -12.70 0.01
C LYS A 57 -13.68 -11.47 0.74
N THR A 58 -14.54 -10.69 0.09
CA THR A 58 -15.17 -9.47 0.63
C THR A 58 -14.21 -8.35 1.07
N ALA A 59 -12.90 -8.52 0.85
CA ALA A 59 -11.89 -7.51 1.16
C ALA A 59 -11.84 -6.42 0.08
N GLU A 60 -11.33 -5.25 0.45
CA GLU A 60 -11.29 -4.09 -0.43
C GLU A 60 -9.91 -3.41 -0.40
N ILE A 61 -9.33 -3.16 -1.58
CA ILE A 61 -8.24 -2.20 -1.75
C ILE A 61 -8.79 -0.99 -2.48
N ILE A 62 -8.60 0.19 -1.90
CA ILE A 62 -9.09 1.46 -2.42
C ILE A 62 -7.90 2.38 -2.66
N PHE A 63 -7.74 2.83 -3.91
CA PHE A 63 -6.79 3.87 -4.29
C PHE A 63 -7.52 5.20 -4.50
N GLY A 64 -7.01 6.26 -3.88
CA GLY A 64 -7.34 7.64 -4.22
C GLY A 64 -6.80 8.02 -5.60
N LYS A 65 -6.92 9.30 -5.96
CA LYS A 65 -6.45 9.80 -7.26
C LYS A 65 -4.92 9.90 -7.28
N ASP A 66 -4.34 9.72 -8.47
CA ASP A 66 -2.92 9.90 -8.75
C ASP A 66 -2.01 9.03 -7.86
N ALA A 67 -2.42 7.77 -7.67
CA ALA A 67 -1.63 6.79 -6.93
C ALA A 67 -0.61 6.09 -7.85
N VAL A 68 0.64 6.01 -7.39
CA VAL A 68 1.74 5.38 -8.11
C VAL A 68 2.42 4.33 -7.24
N ILE A 69 2.49 3.11 -7.73
CA ILE A 69 3.33 2.03 -7.20
C ILE A 69 4.37 1.70 -8.28
N THR A 70 5.65 1.92 -8.00
CA THR A 70 6.68 1.89 -9.05
C THR A 70 7.02 0.48 -9.52
N ALA A 71 7.29 -0.47 -8.61
CA ALA A 71 7.63 -1.85 -8.98
C ALA A 71 7.63 -2.82 -7.78
N LYS A 72 7.58 -4.13 -8.03
CA LYS A 72 7.89 -5.24 -7.09
C LYS A 72 7.24 -5.12 -5.72
N THR A 73 6.10 -4.48 -5.64
CA THR A 73 5.37 -4.26 -4.38
C THR A 73 4.27 -5.29 -4.23
N SER A 74 4.10 -5.82 -3.01
CA SER A 74 3.04 -6.75 -2.68
C SER A 74 1.98 -6.09 -1.82
N LEU A 75 0.72 -6.09 -2.29
CA LEU A 75 -0.47 -5.72 -1.53
C LEU A 75 -1.30 -6.96 -1.23
N ILE A 76 -1.43 -7.30 0.03
CA ILE A 76 -2.16 -8.47 0.50
C ILE A 76 -3.28 -8.01 1.43
N CYS A 77 -4.52 -8.14 0.96
CA CYS A 77 -5.70 -7.61 1.64
C CYS A 77 -6.70 -8.70 1.96
N HIS A 78 -7.00 -8.88 3.22
CA HIS A 78 -8.04 -9.79 3.71
C HIS A 78 -9.16 -9.07 4.47
N LYS A 79 -8.99 -7.78 4.76
CA LYS A 79 -9.99 -6.91 5.35
C LYS A 79 -10.16 -5.64 4.54
N LYS A 80 -9.23 -4.68 4.69
CA LYS A 80 -9.31 -3.40 3.99
C LYS A 80 -7.98 -2.65 3.97
N ILE A 81 -7.60 -2.16 2.79
CA ILE A 81 -6.46 -1.27 2.61
C ILE A 81 -6.98 -0.01 1.90
N ILE A 82 -6.82 1.14 2.55
CA ILE A 82 -7.20 2.44 2.02
C ILE A 82 -5.93 3.25 1.77
N ILE A 83 -5.77 3.72 0.54
CA ILE A 83 -4.64 4.55 0.10
C ILE A 83 -5.21 5.84 -0.44
N GLY A 84 -4.76 6.96 0.11
CA GLY A 84 -5.21 8.30 -0.24
C GLY A 84 -4.74 8.78 -1.61
N GLU A 85 -4.96 10.06 -1.89
CA GLU A 85 -4.60 10.71 -3.15
C GLU A 85 -3.10 11.04 -3.21
N LYS A 86 -2.53 11.13 -4.43
CA LYS A 86 -1.11 11.48 -4.67
C LYS A 86 -0.13 10.59 -3.89
N PHE A 87 -0.48 9.32 -3.78
CA PHE A 87 0.34 8.31 -3.13
C PHE A 87 1.51 7.90 -4.02
N LEU A 88 2.71 7.84 -3.45
CA LEU A 88 3.89 7.30 -4.10
C LEU A 88 4.45 6.12 -3.32
N CYS A 89 4.59 4.99 -3.96
CA CYS A 89 5.24 3.81 -3.41
C CYS A 89 6.45 3.44 -4.26
N SER A 90 7.62 3.42 -3.64
CA SER A 90 8.83 2.89 -4.26
C SER A 90 8.72 1.36 -4.38
N TRP A 91 9.80 0.69 -4.66
CA TRP A 91 9.84 -0.74 -4.95
C TRP A 91 10.10 -1.61 -3.70
N ASP A 92 9.86 -2.92 -3.83
CA ASP A 92 10.07 -3.93 -2.79
C ASP A 92 9.31 -3.66 -1.48
N VAL A 93 8.12 -3.07 -1.57
CA VAL A 93 7.29 -2.75 -0.43
C VAL A 93 6.28 -3.88 -0.19
N LEU A 94 6.03 -4.20 1.08
CA LEU A 94 4.95 -5.08 1.51
C LEU A 94 3.89 -4.28 2.27
N ILE A 95 2.63 -4.34 1.81
CA ILE A 95 1.45 -3.81 2.53
C ILE A 95 0.51 -4.97 2.78
N MET A 96 0.32 -5.37 4.06
CA MET A 96 -0.41 -6.58 4.40
C MET A 96 -1.27 -6.39 5.65
N ASP A 97 -2.58 -6.58 5.52
CA ASP A 97 -3.56 -6.38 6.60
C ASP A 97 -3.92 -7.65 7.38
N THR A 98 -3.23 -8.75 7.12
CA THR A 98 -3.49 -10.09 7.69
C THR A 98 -2.20 -10.83 8.04
N ASP A 99 -2.28 -11.77 8.99
CA ASP A 99 -1.20 -12.74 9.25
C ASP A 99 -1.50 -14.11 8.59
N PHE A 100 -2.56 -14.24 7.81
CA PHE A 100 -3.10 -15.47 7.22
C PHE A 100 -3.55 -16.53 8.23
N HIS A 101 -2.74 -16.83 9.24
CA HIS A 101 -2.97 -17.88 10.22
C HIS A 101 -3.51 -17.30 11.52
N LYS A 102 -4.37 -18.06 12.20
CA LYS A 102 -5.00 -17.66 13.46
C LYS A 102 -4.10 -17.97 14.64
N ILE A 103 -3.92 -17.01 15.53
CA ILE A 103 -3.21 -17.18 16.80
C ILE A 103 -4.23 -17.01 17.92
N TYR A 104 -4.25 -17.97 18.84
CA TYR A 104 -5.14 -17.96 19.99
C TYR A 104 -4.34 -17.81 21.28
N SER A 105 -4.85 -16.99 22.21
CA SER A 105 -4.39 -16.91 23.59
C SER A 105 -5.60 -17.16 24.48
N GLU A 106 -5.54 -18.14 25.39
CA GLU A 106 -6.64 -18.51 26.26
C GLU A 106 -7.97 -18.71 25.51
N SER A 107 -7.91 -19.40 24.35
CA SER A 107 -9.04 -19.63 23.43
C SER A 107 -9.60 -18.39 22.73
N MET A 108 -9.04 -17.20 22.96
CA MET A 108 -9.41 -15.97 22.25
C MET A 108 -8.51 -15.76 21.05
N LEU A 109 -9.10 -15.43 19.90
CA LEU A 109 -8.35 -15.03 18.69
C LEU A 109 -7.68 -13.65 18.92
N VAL A 110 -6.35 -13.59 18.85
CA VAL A 110 -5.59 -12.38 19.18
C VAL A 110 -5.01 -11.66 17.98
N ASN A 111 -5.12 -12.22 16.77
CA ASN A 111 -4.47 -11.66 15.60
C ASN A 111 -5.39 -11.48 14.39
N GLU A 112 -6.60 -11.03 14.61
CA GLU A 112 -7.52 -10.71 13.50
C GLU A 112 -6.91 -9.73 12.48
N PRO A 113 -7.31 -9.82 11.20
CA PRO A 113 -6.98 -8.81 10.21
C PRO A 113 -7.44 -7.42 10.67
N LYS A 114 -6.58 -6.41 10.50
CA LYS A 114 -6.89 -5.01 10.82
C LYS A 114 -6.62 -4.14 9.62
N GLU A 115 -7.55 -3.22 9.35
CA GLU A 115 -7.41 -2.30 8.22
C GLU A 115 -6.09 -1.52 8.26
N ILE A 116 -5.61 -1.17 7.06
CA ILE A 116 -4.48 -0.26 6.86
C ILE A 116 -5.02 1.01 6.20
N ILE A 117 -4.65 2.16 6.75
CA ILE A 117 -5.04 3.47 6.21
C ILE A 117 -3.76 4.26 5.93
N ILE A 118 -3.58 4.66 4.69
CA ILE A 118 -2.51 5.53 4.25
C ILE A 118 -3.15 6.82 3.74
N GLY A 119 -2.79 7.95 4.33
CA GLY A 119 -3.35 9.26 4.00
C GLY A 119 -2.95 9.77 2.62
N ASP A 120 -3.32 11.02 2.36
CA ASP A 120 -3.01 11.69 1.12
C ASP A 120 -1.55 12.15 1.06
N LYS A 121 -0.98 12.18 -0.14
CA LYS A 121 0.39 12.66 -0.38
C LYS A 121 1.41 11.96 0.53
N VAL A 122 1.33 10.64 0.64
CA VAL A 122 2.29 9.81 1.39
C VAL A 122 3.28 9.17 0.45
N TRP A 123 4.55 9.26 0.78
CA TRP A 123 5.63 8.55 0.09
C TRP A 123 6.17 7.41 0.94
N ILE A 124 6.03 6.19 0.44
CA ILE A 124 6.64 4.99 1.01
C ILE A 124 7.92 4.68 0.24
N CYS A 125 9.07 4.81 0.88
CA CYS A 125 10.36 4.45 0.28
C CYS A 125 10.50 2.92 0.14
N CYS A 126 11.55 2.50 -0.58
CA CYS A 126 11.78 1.09 -0.91
C CYS A 126 11.99 0.20 0.34
N GLY A 127 11.64 -1.07 0.20
CA GLY A 127 11.88 -2.10 1.22
C GLY A 127 11.01 -2.01 2.47
N CYS A 128 10.05 -1.08 2.53
CA CYS A 128 9.20 -0.91 3.69
C CYS A 128 8.20 -2.05 3.88
N LYS A 129 7.83 -2.31 5.15
CA LYS A 129 6.77 -3.25 5.51
C LYS A 129 5.71 -2.52 6.31
N ILE A 130 4.51 -2.44 5.76
CA ILE A 130 3.33 -1.83 6.38
C ILE A 130 2.36 -2.96 6.72
N LEU A 131 2.21 -3.23 8.01
CA LEU A 131 1.40 -4.34 8.48
C LEU A 131 0.06 -3.87 9.05
N LYS A 132 -0.80 -4.83 9.30
CA LYS A 132 -2.17 -4.65 9.80
C LYS A 132 -2.25 -3.66 10.95
N GLY A 133 -3.27 -2.79 10.92
CA GLY A 133 -3.51 -1.75 11.91
C GLY A 133 -2.62 -0.52 11.77
N SER A 134 -1.79 -0.45 10.71
CA SER A 134 -1.01 0.76 10.45
C SER A 134 -1.91 1.88 9.94
N LYS A 135 -1.75 3.07 10.49
CA LYS A 135 -2.33 4.31 9.95
C LYS A 135 -1.22 5.33 9.76
N VAL A 136 -1.07 5.82 8.54
CA VAL A 136 -0.07 6.82 8.16
C VAL A 136 -0.78 8.12 7.85
N PRO A 137 -0.46 9.23 8.53
CA PRO A 137 -1.08 10.54 8.30
C PRO A 137 -0.72 11.14 6.94
N ASN A 138 -1.37 12.26 6.59
CA ASN A 138 -1.16 12.94 5.31
C ASN A 138 0.24 13.56 5.21
N GLY A 139 0.76 13.68 4.00
CA GLY A 139 2.01 14.37 3.68
C GLY A 139 3.28 13.69 4.21
N CYS A 140 3.19 12.46 4.70
CA CYS A 140 4.30 11.77 5.34
C CYS A 140 5.25 11.10 4.35
N VAL A 141 6.50 10.94 4.79
CA VAL A 141 7.52 10.11 4.13
C VAL A 141 7.89 8.96 5.08
N ILE A 142 7.81 7.74 4.58
CA ILE A 142 8.28 6.56 5.31
C ILE A 142 9.64 6.17 4.72
N GLY A 143 10.70 6.36 5.50
CA GLY A 143 12.07 6.09 5.07
C GLY A 143 12.31 4.62 4.73
N ALA A 144 13.28 4.36 3.87
CA ALA A 144 13.57 3.02 3.35
C ALA A 144 13.76 1.98 4.47
N ASN A 145 13.33 0.74 4.19
CA ASN A 145 13.41 -0.41 5.10
C ASN A 145 12.72 -0.22 6.46
N SER A 146 11.73 0.68 6.53
CA SER A 146 10.97 0.90 7.75
C SER A 146 9.88 -0.14 7.95
N PHE A 147 9.60 -0.43 9.23
CA PHE A 147 8.59 -1.39 9.66
C PHE A 147 7.47 -0.68 10.43
N LEU A 148 6.24 -0.74 9.92
CA LEU A 148 5.06 -0.12 10.48
C LEU A 148 4.05 -1.19 10.89
N ASN A 149 3.57 -1.12 12.13
CA ASN A 149 2.55 -2.02 12.69
C ASN A 149 1.63 -1.33 13.70
N LYS A 150 1.53 0.01 13.62
CA LYS A 150 0.72 0.83 14.53
C LYS A 150 0.22 2.10 13.85
N GLU A 151 -0.56 2.87 14.57
CA GLU A 151 -1.00 4.20 14.16
C GLU A 151 0.08 5.26 14.39
N PHE A 152 0.20 6.20 13.46
CA PHE A 152 1.03 7.40 13.52
C PHE A 152 0.12 8.62 13.47
N TYR A 153 0.53 9.74 14.08
CA TYR A 153 -0.41 10.85 14.34
C TYR A 153 0.05 12.21 13.84
N ARG A 154 1.27 12.33 13.31
CA ARG A 154 1.80 13.62 12.86
C ARG A 154 1.81 13.68 11.35
N ASP A 155 0.99 14.58 10.79
CA ASP A 155 1.02 14.92 9.37
C ASP A 155 2.38 15.52 8.98
N ASN A 156 2.69 15.53 7.69
CA ASN A 156 3.87 16.18 7.11
C ASN A 156 5.16 15.83 7.87
N SER A 157 5.36 14.54 8.11
CA SER A 157 6.44 14.04 8.94
C SER A 157 7.19 12.89 8.29
N VAL A 158 8.44 12.70 8.69
CA VAL A 158 9.25 11.55 8.31
C VAL A 158 9.24 10.53 9.44
N TYR A 159 8.91 9.29 9.09
CA TYR A 159 9.01 8.15 10.00
C TYR A 159 10.03 7.15 9.45
N VAL A 160 10.92 6.65 10.30
CA VAL A 160 12.01 5.73 9.90
C VAL A 160 12.26 4.65 10.94
N GLY A 161 12.79 3.53 10.51
CA GLY A 161 13.35 2.48 11.37
C GLY A 161 12.47 1.24 11.51
N ASN A 162 12.99 0.27 12.26
CA ASN A 162 12.33 -0.98 12.60
C ASN A 162 12.38 -1.22 14.12
N PRO A 163 11.27 -0.96 14.85
CA PRO A 163 10.01 -0.38 14.41
C PRO A 163 10.13 1.11 14.05
N ALA A 164 9.28 1.58 13.13
CA ALA A 164 9.30 2.97 12.69
C ALA A 164 8.94 3.95 13.81
N ARG A 165 9.67 5.08 13.85
CA ARG A 165 9.50 6.17 14.81
C ARG A 165 9.55 7.50 14.08
N LEU A 166 8.97 8.52 14.67
CA LEU A 166 9.07 9.89 14.19
C LEU A 166 10.54 10.32 14.15
N TYR A 167 10.99 10.77 12.99
CA TYR A 167 12.34 11.30 12.78
C TYR A 167 12.35 12.83 12.64
N LYS A 168 11.38 13.37 11.87
CA LYS A 168 11.30 14.81 11.58
C LYS A 168 9.86 15.21 11.32
N GLU A 169 9.47 16.40 11.80
CA GLU A 169 8.17 17.02 11.52
C GLU A 169 8.31 18.22 10.57
N GLY A 170 7.19 18.69 10.03
CA GLY A 170 7.12 19.92 9.24
C GLY A 170 7.80 19.82 7.87
N ILE A 171 7.76 18.65 7.25
CA ILE A 171 8.34 18.45 5.91
C ILE A 171 7.30 18.69 4.81
N SER A 172 7.79 18.99 3.62
CA SER A 172 7.08 18.82 2.37
C SER A 172 7.95 18.01 1.42
N TRP A 173 7.33 17.31 0.47
CA TRP A 173 8.04 16.56 -0.57
C TRP A 173 7.30 16.68 -1.91
N GLU A 174 8.01 16.50 -2.99
CA GLU A 174 7.50 16.55 -4.37
C GLU A 174 8.02 15.35 -5.17
N ILE A 175 7.27 14.99 -6.24
CA ILE A 175 7.64 13.93 -7.18
C ILE A 175 8.53 14.53 -8.26
#